data_b31b441d50e0f3c2896e5729c3aad370
#
_entry.id   b31b441d50e0f3c2896e5729c3aad370
#
_cell.length_a   1.000
_cell.length_b   1.000
_cell.length_c   1.000
_cell.angle_alpha   90.00
_cell.angle_beta   90.00
_cell.angle_gamma   90.00
#
_symmetry.space_group_name_H-M   'P 1'
#
loop_
_entity.id
_entity.type
_entity.pdbx_description
1 polymer ?
#
loop_
_entity_poly.entity_id
_entity_poly.type
_entity_poly.pdbx_seq_one_letter_code
_entity_poly.pdbx_strand_id
1 'polypeptide(L)' 'MPRLVRLDNEVEIGSIDDKQLTFLKEQLEEEHDDDTEFFIDRDTLELLSDNGADPELLAMLEKGLAGDDEMDVSYE' A
#
# COMPACT_ATOMS: atom_id res chain seq x y z
N MET A 1 -15.17 2.11 -2.90
CA MET A 1 -13.99 1.87 -2.04
C MET A 1 -12.77 1.66 -2.91
N PRO A 2 -11.65 2.33 -2.62
CA PRO A 2 -10.44 2.13 -3.39
C PRO A 2 -9.93 0.69 -3.28
N ARG A 3 -9.33 0.22 -4.36
CA ARG A 3 -8.73 -1.11 -4.38
C ARG A 3 -7.26 -0.99 -4.72
N LEU A 4 -6.44 -1.78 -4.05
CA LEU A 4 -5.01 -1.83 -4.32
C LEU A 4 -4.73 -2.96 -5.30
N VAL A 5 -3.95 -2.64 -6.32
CA VAL A 5 -3.56 -3.59 -7.37
C VAL A 5 -2.06 -3.54 -7.53
N ARG A 6 -1.43 -4.70 -7.56
CA ARG A 6 0.00 -4.78 -7.81
C ARG A 6 0.27 -4.60 -9.30
N LEU A 7 1.15 -3.64 -9.63
CA LEU A 7 1.37 -3.25 -11.03
C LEU A 7 2.14 -4.26 -11.86
N ASP A 8 3.10 -4.96 -11.25
CA ASP A 8 3.97 -5.85 -12.00
C ASP A 8 3.26 -7.12 -12.49
N ASN A 9 2.22 -7.57 -11.79
CA ASN A 9 1.48 -8.77 -12.17
C ASN A 9 -0.02 -8.55 -12.28
N GLU A 10 -0.47 -7.31 -12.08
CA GLU A 10 -1.88 -6.90 -12.14
C GLU A 10 -2.80 -7.67 -11.19
N VAL A 11 -2.24 -8.18 -10.09
CA VAL A 11 -3.02 -8.91 -9.09
C VAL A 11 -3.67 -7.94 -8.12
N GLU A 12 -4.99 -8.08 -7.92
CA GLU A 12 -5.70 -7.30 -6.92
C GLU A 12 -5.29 -7.75 -5.53
N ILE A 13 -4.77 -6.80 -4.73
CA ILE A 13 -4.34 -7.08 -3.37
C ILE A 13 -5.53 -7.09 -2.42
N GLY A 14 -6.40 -6.09 -2.55
CA GLY A 14 -7.59 -5.99 -1.73
C GLY A 14 -8.18 -4.60 -1.75
N SER A 15 -9.26 -4.41 -1.01
CA SER A 15 -9.95 -3.13 -0.90
C SER A 15 -9.56 -2.42 0.39
N ILE A 16 -9.43 -1.10 0.32
CA ILE A 16 -9.13 -0.27 1.48
C ILE A 16 -10.20 0.82 1.60
N ASP A 17 -10.31 1.42 2.77
CA ASP A 17 -11.22 2.53 2.96
C ASP A 17 -10.48 3.87 2.77
N ASP A 18 -11.23 4.97 2.84
CA ASP A 18 -10.66 6.30 2.64
C ASP A 18 -9.62 6.64 3.70
N LYS A 19 -9.81 6.17 4.93
CA LYS A 19 -8.86 6.42 6.01
C LYS A 19 -7.54 5.72 5.76
N GLN A 20 -7.60 4.47 5.32
CA GLN A 20 -6.41 3.70 4.99
C GLN A 20 -5.66 4.32 3.83
N LEU A 21 -6.39 4.76 2.80
CA LEU A 21 -5.77 5.42 1.66
C LEU A 21 -5.11 6.73 2.07
N THR A 22 -5.78 7.55 2.89
CA THR A 22 -5.21 8.80 3.39
C THR A 22 -3.95 8.52 4.19
N PHE A 23 -3.98 7.49 5.04
CA PHE A 23 -2.82 7.09 5.82
C PHE A 23 -1.63 6.75 4.91
N LEU A 24 -1.85 5.94 3.88
CA LEU A 24 -0.80 5.58 2.93
C LEU A 24 -0.22 6.82 2.24
N LYS A 25 -1.06 7.72 1.78
CA LYS A 25 -0.61 8.93 1.12
C LYS A 25 0.24 9.79 2.04
N GLU A 26 -0.17 9.95 3.28
CA GLU A 26 0.57 10.74 4.26
C GLU A 26 1.91 10.11 4.62
N GLN A 27 1.94 8.80 4.82
CA GLN A 27 3.16 8.12 5.25
C GLN A 27 4.18 8.00 4.12
N LEU A 28 3.73 7.86 2.89
CA LEU A 28 4.61 7.70 1.75
C LEU A 28 4.96 9.03 1.09
N GLU A 29 4.46 10.14 1.63
CA GLU A 29 4.78 11.51 1.21
C GLU A 29 4.69 11.72 -0.31
N GLU A 30 3.56 11.31 -0.88
CA GLU A 30 3.32 11.51 -2.29
C GLU A 30 3.27 13.01 -2.61
N GLU A 31 4.24 13.48 -3.38
CA GLU A 31 4.36 14.89 -3.72
C GLU A 31 3.36 15.34 -4.79
N HIS A 32 2.81 14.38 -5.51
CA HIS A 32 1.89 14.65 -6.61
C HIS A 32 0.51 14.08 -6.29
N ASP A 33 -0.48 14.95 -6.24
CA ASP A 33 -1.87 14.53 -5.98
C ASP A 33 -2.41 13.62 -7.08
N ASP A 34 -1.82 13.69 -8.27
CA ASP A 34 -2.23 12.89 -9.41
C ASP A 34 -1.63 11.49 -9.39
N ASP A 35 -0.67 11.25 -8.52
CA ASP A 35 0.01 9.96 -8.48
C ASP A 35 -0.82 8.95 -7.70
N THR A 36 -1.20 7.87 -8.38
CA THR A 36 -1.97 6.78 -7.78
C THR A 36 -1.11 5.56 -7.47
N GLU A 37 0.20 5.68 -7.66
CA GLU A 37 1.12 4.57 -7.48
C GLU A 37 1.93 4.73 -6.21
N PHE A 38 2.16 3.60 -5.53
CA PHE A 38 2.98 3.55 -4.32
C PHE A 38 4.03 2.46 -4.46
N PHE A 39 5.21 2.74 -3.96
CA PHE A 39 6.27 1.75 -3.85
C PHE A 39 6.25 1.18 -2.43
N ILE A 40 6.07 -0.12 -2.31
CA ILE A 40 5.97 -0.81 -1.02
C ILE A 40 7.09 -1.84 -0.93
N ASP A 41 7.91 -1.74 0.12
CA ASP A 41 8.92 -2.75 0.42
C ASP A 41 8.80 -3.14 1.90
N ARG A 42 9.66 -4.04 2.35
CA ARG A 42 9.60 -4.50 3.74
C ARG A 42 9.90 -3.39 4.73
N ASP A 43 10.83 -2.51 4.39
CA ASP A 43 11.16 -1.37 5.24
C ASP A 43 9.97 -0.40 5.33
N THR A 44 9.27 -0.22 4.22
CA THR A 44 8.06 0.61 4.20
C THR A 44 6.97 -0.01 5.08
N LEU A 45 6.80 -1.33 5.02
CA LEU A 45 5.83 -2.00 5.89
C LEU A 45 6.16 -1.80 7.36
N GLU A 46 7.43 -1.90 7.72
CA GLU A 46 7.86 -1.69 9.09
C GLU A 46 7.60 -0.24 9.52
N LEU A 47 7.87 0.71 8.64
CA LEU A 47 7.59 2.12 8.90
C LEU A 47 6.09 2.35 9.13
N LEU A 48 5.26 1.76 8.30
CA LEU A 48 3.81 1.87 8.45
C LEU A 48 3.34 1.29 9.77
N SER A 49 3.89 0.13 10.14
CA SER A 49 3.56 -0.52 11.42
C SER A 49 3.95 0.36 12.60
N ASP A 50 5.14 0.96 12.56
CA ASP A 50 5.63 1.84 13.62
C ASP A 50 4.77 3.10 13.77
N ASN A 51 4.15 3.54 12.69
CA ASN A 51 3.30 4.73 12.69
C ASN A 51 1.82 4.43 12.96
N GLY A 52 1.52 3.19 13.34
CA GLY A 52 0.17 2.84 13.77
C GLY A 52 -0.77 2.43 12.65
N ALA A 53 -0.25 1.85 11.58
CA ALA A 53 -1.08 1.38 10.49
C ALA A 53 -2.09 0.32 10.96
N ASP A 54 -3.23 0.30 10.30
CA ASP A 54 -4.26 -0.70 10.54
C ASP A 54 -3.69 -2.10 10.33
N PRO A 55 -3.83 -3.04 11.28
CA PRO A 55 -3.34 -4.41 11.10
C PRO A 55 -3.90 -5.09 9.85
N GLU A 56 -5.14 -4.79 9.47
CA GLU A 56 -5.72 -5.35 8.25
C GLU A 56 -4.99 -4.85 7.00
N LEU A 57 -4.62 -3.57 7.00
CA LEU A 57 -3.86 -2.98 5.90
C LEU A 57 -2.48 -3.62 5.79
N LEU A 58 -1.80 -3.78 6.92
CA LEU A 58 -0.48 -4.41 6.95
C LEU A 58 -0.53 -5.85 6.45
N ALA A 59 -1.51 -6.62 6.90
CA ALA A 59 -1.68 -8.00 6.46
C ALA A 59 -1.95 -8.08 4.96
N MET A 60 -2.76 -7.15 4.45
CA MET A 60 -3.07 -7.06 3.02
C MET A 60 -1.81 -6.78 2.21
N LEU A 61 -0.99 -5.82 2.65
CA LEU A 61 0.23 -5.47 1.94
C LEU A 61 1.25 -6.60 1.98
N GLU A 62 1.41 -7.27 3.12
CA GLU A 62 2.28 -8.44 3.21
C GLU A 62 1.86 -9.55 2.27
N LYS A 63 0.56 -9.80 2.20
CA LYS A 63 0.00 -10.80 1.30
C LYS A 63 0.25 -10.41 -0.16
N GLY A 64 0.14 -9.12 -0.45
CA GLY A 64 0.41 -8.61 -1.80
C GLY A 64 1.85 -8.81 -2.22
N LEU A 65 2.80 -8.70 -1.27
CA LEU A 65 4.22 -8.94 -1.55
C LEU A 65 4.48 -10.40 -1.94
N ALA A 66 3.71 -11.34 -1.37
CA ALA A 66 3.79 -12.77 -1.70
C ALA A 66 5.21 -13.33 -1.63
N GLY A 67 5.99 -12.88 -0.63
CA GLY A 67 7.36 -13.33 -0.46
C GLY A 67 8.42 -12.50 -1.18
N ASP A 68 8.01 -11.54 -2.01
CA ASP A 68 8.93 -10.61 -2.65
C ASP A 68 9.36 -9.54 -1.65
N ASP A 69 10.50 -8.91 -1.93
CA ASP A 69 11.01 -7.85 -1.05
C ASP A 69 10.38 -6.49 -1.31
N GLU A 70 9.84 -6.30 -2.51
CA GLU A 70 9.27 -5.01 -2.90
C GLU A 70 8.18 -5.21 -3.97
N MET A 71 7.31 -4.21 -4.08
CA MET A 71 6.28 -4.20 -5.13
C MET A 71 5.85 -2.77 -5.41
N ASP A 72 5.36 -2.54 -6.64
CA ASP A 72 4.67 -1.31 -6.98
C ASP A 72 3.17 -1.59 -6.98
N VAL A 73 2.40 -0.72 -6.33
CA VAL A 73 0.95 -0.86 -6.27
C VAL A 73 0.29 0.43 -6.72
N SER A 74 -0.92 0.31 -7.20
CA SER A 74 -1.75 1.47 -7.49
C SER A 74 -3.12 1.26 -6.85
N TYR A 75 -3.88 2.34 -6.73
CA TYR A 75 -5.26 2.23 -6.25
C TYR A 75 -6.24 2.71 -7.33
N GLU A 76 -7.41 2.14 -7.30
CA GLU A 76 -8.48 2.47 -8.25
C GLU A 76 -9.73 2.97 -7.53
#